data_215906c3b1efdd20f4c88598e9996599
#
_entry.id   215906c3b1efdd20f4c88598e9996599
#
_cell.length_a   1.000
_cell.length_b   1.000
_cell.length_c   1.000
_cell.angle_alpha   90.00
_cell.angle_beta   90.00
_cell.angle_gamma   90.00
#
_symmetry.space_group_name_H-M   'P 1'
#
loop_
_entity.id
_entity.type
_entity.pdbx_description
1 polymer ?
#
loop_
_entity_poly.entity_id
_entity_poly.type
_entity_poly.pdbx_seq_one_letter_code
_entity_poly.pdbx_strand_id
1 'polypeptide(L)'
;MKKYALLRYCLVFLAIVLPYFSAATMNGPERVLAERVPDMEEYLPVIVFSQISPDMKKETIKAQTVIARSNIQRWLGEGKNLAEILRENGSTEEVWRYFFAEKRQIYEQAAKETDGQVLTYEGKVRLTPWHKRSAGKTRSGEEAFHDEAYTYLKSADSSEDKKSPDHIKIVEIPAGQLSGELKIKKRDSAGYVTELTIGETLLEGESFAAGMGLESANFSLKKKDDIYYLRVRGSGHGVGFSQFGGNEMAKNGSSAEEILKKYFPEMELKAED
;
A
#
# COMPACT_ATOMS: atom_id res chain seq x y z
N MET A 1 -16.97 -39.84 -30.09
CA MET A 1 -16.38 -38.97 -29.04
C MET A 1 -16.90 -37.53 -29.03
N LYS A 2 -17.10 -36.82 -30.14
CA LYS A 2 -17.58 -35.43 -30.18
C LYS A 2 -18.98 -35.16 -29.61
N LYS A 3 -19.94 -36.12 -29.74
CA LYS A 3 -21.32 -35.98 -29.22
C LYS A 3 -21.40 -35.89 -27.69
N TYR A 4 -20.52 -36.55 -26.96
CA TYR A 4 -20.53 -36.52 -25.49
C TYR A 4 -19.83 -35.28 -24.93
N ALA A 5 -18.91 -34.65 -25.68
CA ALA A 5 -18.29 -33.41 -25.28
C ALA A 5 -19.30 -32.26 -25.25
N LEU A 6 -20.12 -32.12 -26.29
CA LEU A 6 -21.18 -31.12 -26.34
C LEU A 6 -22.19 -31.29 -25.19
N LEU A 7 -22.62 -32.53 -24.93
CA LEU A 7 -23.53 -32.83 -23.82
C LEU A 7 -22.92 -32.45 -22.45
N ARG A 8 -21.64 -32.68 -22.25
CA ARG A 8 -20.95 -32.26 -21.02
C ARG A 8 -20.92 -30.74 -20.85
N TYR A 9 -20.64 -29.99 -21.92
CA TYR A 9 -20.67 -28.52 -21.87
C TYR A 9 -22.08 -28.00 -21.61
N CYS A 10 -23.10 -28.58 -22.20
CA CYS A 10 -24.51 -28.24 -21.91
C CYS A 10 -24.88 -28.54 -20.46
N LEU A 11 -24.45 -29.68 -19.90
CA LEU A 11 -24.72 -30.01 -18.50
C LEU A 11 -24.00 -29.08 -17.50
N VAL A 12 -22.77 -28.72 -17.79
CA VAL A 12 -22.03 -27.72 -16.97
C VAL A 12 -22.67 -26.34 -17.07
N PHE A 13 -23.06 -25.91 -18.28
CA PHE A 13 -23.78 -24.66 -18.47
C PHE A 13 -25.11 -24.65 -17.73
N LEU A 14 -25.90 -25.75 -17.85
CA LEU A 14 -27.15 -25.91 -17.11
C LEU A 14 -26.94 -25.91 -15.59
N ALA A 15 -25.92 -26.58 -15.09
CA ALA A 15 -25.60 -26.60 -13.65
C ALA A 15 -25.24 -25.22 -13.09
N ILE A 16 -24.64 -24.33 -13.90
CA ILE A 16 -24.31 -22.96 -13.53
C ILE A 16 -25.53 -22.04 -13.64
N VAL A 17 -26.32 -22.18 -14.72
CA VAL A 17 -27.38 -21.24 -15.05
C VAL A 17 -28.71 -21.59 -14.38
N LEU A 18 -29.00 -22.87 -14.16
CA LEU A 18 -30.26 -23.32 -13.54
C LEU A 18 -30.48 -22.84 -12.10
N PRO A 19 -29.47 -22.85 -11.20
CA PRO A 19 -29.61 -22.27 -9.86
C PRO A 19 -29.91 -20.77 -9.90
N TYR A 20 -29.30 -20.05 -10.84
CA TYR A 20 -29.55 -18.62 -11.04
C TYR A 20 -30.99 -18.36 -11.51
N PHE A 21 -31.49 -19.10 -12.50
CA PHE A 21 -32.88 -19.00 -12.96
C PHE A 21 -33.88 -19.40 -11.88
N SER A 22 -33.58 -20.46 -11.11
CA SER A 22 -34.43 -20.87 -10.00
C SER A 22 -34.52 -19.81 -8.92
N ALA A 23 -33.38 -19.21 -8.57
CA ALA A 23 -33.34 -18.11 -7.60
C ALA A 23 -34.08 -16.86 -8.12
N ALA A 24 -33.95 -16.53 -9.41
CA ALA A 24 -34.63 -15.40 -10.04
C ALA A 24 -36.17 -15.61 -10.10
N THR A 25 -36.63 -16.83 -10.34
CA THR A 25 -38.07 -17.13 -10.38
C THR A 25 -38.70 -17.17 -8.99
N MET A 26 -37.93 -17.60 -7.95
CA MET A 26 -38.44 -17.66 -6.57
C MET A 26 -38.39 -16.30 -5.84
N ASN A 27 -37.42 -15.48 -6.12
CA ASN A 27 -37.16 -14.24 -5.39
C ASN A 27 -37.40 -12.95 -6.20
N GLY A 28 -37.72 -13.08 -7.49
CA GLY A 28 -37.78 -12.00 -8.47
C GLY A 28 -36.40 -11.68 -9.05
N PRO A 29 -36.31 -11.31 -10.35
CA PRO A 29 -35.05 -10.99 -11.02
C PRO A 29 -34.34 -9.82 -10.38
N GLU A 30 -35.07 -8.86 -9.82
CA GLU A 30 -34.53 -7.68 -9.13
C GLU A 30 -33.81 -8.04 -7.82
N ARG A 31 -34.23 -9.09 -7.12
CA ARG A 31 -33.57 -9.55 -5.87
C ARG A 31 -32.36 -10.45 -6.12
N VAL A 32 -32.28 -11.09 -7.27
CA VAL A 32 -31.12 -11.91 -7.65
C VAL A 32 -30.05 -11.06 -8.31
N LEU A 33 -30.47 -9.96 -8.96
CA LEU A 33 -29.63 -8.89 -9.48
C LEU A 33 -29.50 -7.73 -8.47
N ALA A 34 -30.36 -7.72 -7.41
CA ALA A 34 -30.24 -6.73 -6.35
C ALA A 34 -28.87 -6.93 -5.69
N GLU A 35 -28.01 -6.11 -6.14
CA GLU A 35 -26.95 -5.46 -5.39
C GLU A 35 -26.76 -6.12 -4.02
N ARG A 36 -26.03 -7.23 -3.98
CA ARG A 36 -25.10 -7.40 -2.89
C ARG A 36 -24.17 -6.20 -3.03
N VAL A 37 -24.45 -5.14 -2.30
CA VAL A 37 -23.42 -4.13 -2.07
C VAL A 37 -22.24 -4.92 -1.57
N PRO A 38 -21.14 -5.01 -2.33
CA PRO A 38 -20.02 -5.86 -1.94
C PRO A 38 -19.58 -5.38 -0.58
N ASP A 39 -19.60 -6.27 0.41
CA ASP A 39 -19.11 -5.93 1.74
C ASP A 39 -17.60 -5.66 1.62
N MET A 40 -17.17 -4.50 2.07
CA MET A 40 -15.76 -4.10 2.08
C MET A 40 -14.89 -5.17 2.75
N GLU A 41 -15.38 -5.79 3.82
CA GLU A 41 -14.66 -6.80 4.58
C GLU A 41 -14.41 -8.09 3.79
N GLU A 42 -15.28 -8.44 2.83
CA GLU A 42 -15.05 -9.58 1.93
C GLU A 42 -13.83 -9.37 1.01
N TYR A 43 -13.52 -8.12 0.65
CA TYR A 43 -12.43 -7.76 -0.27
C TYR A 43 -11.16 -7.28 0.43
N LEU A 44 -11.26 -6.90 1.69
CA LEU A 44 -10.13 -6.38 2.46
C LEU A 44 -8.93 -7.34 2.47
N PRO A 45 -9.09 -8.67 2.66
CA PRO A 45 -7.95 -9.61 2.62
C PRO A 45 -7.22 -9.61 1.26
N VAL A 46 -7.94 -9.44 0.15
CA VAL A 46 -7.36 -9.37 -1.21
C VAL A 46 -6.51 -8.12 -1.36
N ILE A 47 -7.03 -6.98 -0.90
CA ILE A 47 -6.30 -5.69 -0.94
C ILE A 47 -5.05 -5.78 -0.07
N VAL A 48 -5.14 -6.31 1.14
CA VAL A 48 -3.98 -6.45 2.04
C VAL A 48 -2.94 -7.42 1.46
N PHE A 49 -3.37 -8.50 0.80
CA PHE A 49 -2.48 -9.43 0.10
C PHE A 49 -1.62 -8.73 -0.97
N SER A 50 -2.19 -7.76 -1.70
CA SER A 50 -1.43 -6.99 -2.71
C SER A 50 -0.43 -6.03 -2.09
N GLN A 51 -0.62 -5.65 -0.84
CA GLN A 51 0.16 -4.60 -0.17
C GLN A 51 1.32 -5.13 0.66
N ILE A 52 1.18 -6.32 1.29
CA ILE A 52 2.16 -6.82 2.26
C ILE A 52 2.43 -8.32 2.09
N SER A 53 3.71 -8.72 2.28
CA SER A 53 4.12 -10.12 2.18
C SER A 53 3.53 -10.99 3.30
N PRO A 54 3.12 -12.25 2.99
CA PRO A 54 2.67 -13.21 3.99
C PRO A 54 3.78 -13.69 4.95
N ASP A 55 5.04 -13.34 4.67
CA ASP A 55 6.19 -13.71 5.51
C ASP A 55 6.43 -12.71 6.66
N MET A 56 5.68 -11.60 6.67
CA MET A 56 5.68 -10.66 7.79
C MET A 56 5.00 -11.27 9.01
N LYS A 57 5.35 -10.76 10.20
CA LYS A 57 4.70 -11.17 11.45
C LYS A 57 3.21 -10.82 11.44
N LYS A 58 2.41 -11.64 12.12
CA LYS A 58 0.97 -11.49 12.20
C LYS A 58 0.54 -10.07 12.63
N GLU A 59 1.19 -9.52 13.65
CA GLU A 59 0.87 -8.18 14.15
C GLU A 59 1.16 -7.08 13.12
N THR A 60 2.16 -7.26 12.26
CA THR A 60 2.45 -6.37 11.14
C THR A 60 1.35 -6.42 10.08
N ILE A 61 0.87 -7.63 9.75
CA ILE A 61 -0.22 -7.82 8.78
C ILE A 61 -1.52 -7.23 9.34
N LYS A 62 -1.81 -7.40 10.63
CA LYS A 62 -2.94 -6.76 11.31
C LYS A 62 -2.87 -5.24 11.24
N ALA A 63 -1.70 -4.65 11.53
CA ALA A 63 -1.51 -3.20 11.40
C ALA A 63 -1.76 -2.72 9.96
N GLN A 64 -1.24 -3.43 8.95
CA GLN A 64 -1.51 -3.13 7.54
C GLN A 64 -3.01 -3.28 7.19
N THR A 65 -3.69 -4.25 7.79
CA THR A 65 -5.13 -4.47 7.58
C THR A 65 -5.96 -3.29 8.09
N VAL A 66 -5.67 -2.78 9.28
CA VAL A 66 -6.30 -1.57 9.83
C VAL A 66 -6.04 -0.37 8.93
N ILE A 67 -4.81 -0.18 8.45
CA ILE A 67 -4.44 0.89 7.51
C ILE A 67 -5.22 0.76 6.20
N ALA A 68 -5.31 -0.44 5.64
CA ALA A 68 -6.04 -0.67 4.40
C ALA A 68 -7.54 -0.38 4.58
N ARG A 69 -8.16 -0.88 5.66
CA ARG A 69 -9.56 -0.61 6.00
C ARG A 69 -9.82 0.89 6.14
N SER A 70 -8.98 1.61 6.88
CA SER A 70 -9.09 3.07 7.03
C SER A 70 -9.05 3.79 5.69
N ASN A 71 -8.12 3.43 4.81
CA ASN A 71 -8.04 4.05 3.48
C ASN A 71 -9.25 3.73 2.60
N ILE A 72 -9.77 2.48 2.65
CA ILE A 72 -10.96 2.10 1.90
C ILE A 72 -12.18 2.90 2.38
N GLN A 73 -12.41 2.96 3.69
CA GLN A 73 -13.51 3.75 4.26
C GLN A 73 -13.39 5.24 3.90
N ARG A 74 -12.19 5.81 3.94
CA ARG A 74 -11.96 7.18 3.49
C ARG A 74 -12.38 7.38 2.03
N TRP A 75 -11.94 6.49 1.12
CA TRP A 75 -12.30 6.59 -0.30
C TRP A 75 -13.80 6.42 -0.54
N LEU A 76 -14.47 5.51 0.17
CA LEU A 76 -15.93 5.37 0.13
C LEU A 76 -16.62 6.64 0.61
N GLY A 77 -16.14 7.24 1.71
CA GLY A 77 -16.62 8.53 2.23
C GLY A 77 -16.37 9.71 1.29
N GLU A 78 -15.37 9.65 0.43
CA GLU A 78 -15.07 10.62 -0.63
C GLU A 78 -15.90 10.37 -1.92
N GLY A 79 -16.77 9.36 -1.92
CA GLY A 79 -17.68 9.04 -3.02
C GLY A 79 -17.14 8.08 -4.06
N LYS A 80 -15.96 7.46 -3.85
CA LYS A 80 -15.51 6.34 -4.70
C LYS A 80 -16.38 5.12 -4.44
N ASN A 81 -16.59 4.31 -5.47
CA ASN A 81 -17.24 3.00 -5.29
C ASN A 81 -16.19 1.89 -5.08
N LEU A 82 -16.61 0.78 -4.48
CA LEU A 82 -15.71 -0.31 -4.14
C LEU A 82 -15.03 -0.94 -5.39
N ALA A 83 -15.71 -0.99 -6.53
CA ALA A 83 -15.14 -1.52 -7.76
C ALA A 83 -13.99 -0.63 -8.29
N GLU A 84 -14.09 0.68 -8.15
CA GLU A 84 -12.99 1.60 -8.46
C GLU A 84 -11.80 1.40 -7.53
N ILE A 85 -12.06 1.28 -6.22
CA ILE A 85 -11.04 1.04 -5.21
C ILE A 85 -10.31 -0.27 -5.49
N LEU A 86 -11.02 -1.35 -5.80
CA LEU A 86 -10.43 -2.65 -6.15
C LEU A 86 -9.58 -2.57 -7.41
N ARG A 87 -10.05 -1.87 -8.44
CA ARG A 87 -9.30 -1.70 -9.70
C ARG A 87 -8.01 -0.90 -9.50
N GLU A 88 -8.01 0.10 -8.62
CA GLU A 88 -6.84 0.94 -8.32
C GLU A 88 -5.84 0.24 -7.38
N ASN A 89 -6.29 -0.64 -6.50
CA ASN A 89 -5.48 -1.26 -5.45
C ASN A 89 -5.24 -2.77 -5.63
N GLY A 90 -5.82 -3.38 -6.67
CA GLY A 90 -5.61 -4.80 -6.99
C GLY A 90 -5.84 -5.06 -8.46
N SER A 91 -4.87 -5.61 -9.16
CA SER A 91 -5.07 -6.08 -10.53
C SER A 91 -5.88 -7.38 -10.54
N THR A 92 -6.53 -7.69 -11.67
CA THR A 92 -7.20 -8.98 -11.87
C THR A 92 -6.24 -10.16 -11.62
N GLU A 93 -4.95 -10.00 -11.94
CA GLU A 93 -3.91 -10.99 -11.69
C GLU A 93 -3.68 -11.21 -10.18
N GLU A 94 -3.64 -10.15 -9.38
CA GLU A 94 -3.47 -10.23 -7.93
C GLU A 94 -4.67 -10.91 -7.26
N VAL A 95 -5.89 -10.64 -7.71
CA VAL A 95 -7.10 -11.35 -7.25
C VAL A 95 -6.97 -12.85 -7.50
N TRP A 96 -6.58 -13.27 -8.71
CA TRP A 96 -6.35 -14.69 -8.99
C TRP A 96 -5.21 -15.26 -8.14
N ARG A 97 -4.09 -14.56 -7.99
CA ARG A 97 -2.98 -14.98 -7.14
C ARG A 97 -3.40 -15.18 -5.68
N TYR A 98 -4.26 -14.30 -5.15
CA TYR A 98 -4.81 -14.44 -3.81
C TYR A 98 -5.60 -15.75 -3.65
N PHE A 99 -6.54 -16.04 -4.55
CA PHE A 99 -7.37 -17.24 -4.43
C PHE A 99 -6.57 -18.55 -4.49
N PHE A 100 -5.43 -18.57 -5.16
CA PHE A 100 -4.53 -19.72 -5.24
C PHE A 100 -3.36 -19.67 -4.24
N ALA A 101 -3.26 -18.63 -3.41
CA ALA A 101 -2.18 -18.50 -2.44
C ALA A 101 -2.36 -19.47 -1.26
N GLU A 102 -1.33 -20.27 -0.98
CA GLU A 102 -1.33 -21.20 0.17
C GLU A 102 -1.52 -20.48 1.52
N LYS A 103 -0.99 -19.26 1.64
CA LYS A 103 -1.01 -18.47 2.88
C LYS A 103 -2.14 -17.43 2.95
N ARG A 104 -3.18 -17.50 2.10
CA ARG A 104 -4.27 -16.51 2.09
C ARG A 104 -4.99 -16.38 3.43
N GLN A 105 -5.09 -17.48 4.18
CA GLN A 105 -5.75 -17.50 5.49
C GLN A 105 -5.15 -16.52 6.51
N ILE A 106 -3.88 -16.13 6.34
CA ILE A 106 -3.22 -15.13 7.21
C ILE A 106 -3.91 -13.79 7.09
N TYR A 107 -4.31 -13.39 5.89
CA TYR A 107 -4.98 -12.12 5.61
C TYR A 107 -6.45 -12.16 6.06
N GLU A 108 -7.14 -13.28 5.81
CA GLU A 108 -8.50 -13.51 6.29
C GLU A 108 -8.57 -13.44 7.82
N GLN A 109 -7.60 -14.06 8.50
CA GLN A 109 -7.51 -14.03 9.95
C GLN A 109 -7.18 -12.62 10.47
N ALA A 110 -6.28 -11.89 9.81
CA ALA A 110 -5.95 -10.52 10.18
C ALA A 110 -7.16 -9.58 10.05
N ALA A 111 -7.94 -9.71 8.96
CA ALA A 111 -9.18 -8.96 8.78
C ALA A 111 -10.19 -9.24 9.91
N LYS A 112 -10.41 -10.53 10.22
CA LYS A 112 -11.32 -10.95 11.29
C LYS A 112 -10.87 -10.48 12.69
N GLU A 113 -9.57 -10.52 12.99
CA GLU A 113 -9.05 -10.13 14.30
C GLU A 113 -9.00 -8.61 14.50
N THR A 114 -9.09 -7.85 13.43
CA THR A 114 -9.13 -6.38 13.43
C THR A 114 -10.48 -5.85 12.93
N ASP A 115 -11.53 -6.66 13.03
CA ASP A 115 -12.86 -6.32 12.54
C ASP A 115 -13.33 -4.95 13.06
N GLY A 116 -13.88 -4.11 12.18
CA GLY A 116 -14.30 -2.74 12.48
C GLY A 116 -13.21 -1.76 12.90
N GLN A 117 -11.93 -2.18 13.06
CA GLN A 117 -10.88 -1.28 13.54
C GLN A 117 -10.37 -0.35 12.43
N VAL A 118 -10.41 0.96 12.70
CA VAL A 118 -9.93 2.02 11.82
C VAL A 118 -9.14 3.07 12.59
N LEU A 119 -8.28 3.80 11.87
CA LEU A 119 -7.56 4.97 12.38
C LEU A 119 -8.32 6.25 12.07
N THR A 120 -8.57 7.04 13.11
CA THR A 120 -9.24 8.33 12.99
C THR A 120 -8.36 9.47 13.52
N TYR A 121 -8.50 10.65 12.94
CA TYR A 121 -7.95 11.91 13.45
C TYR A 121 -9.10 12.90 13.58
N GLU A 122 -9.28 13.49 14.78
CA GLU A 122 -10.41 14.38 15.10
C GLU A 122 -11.76 13.73 14.76
N GLY A 123 -11.90 12.44 15.07
CA GLY A 123 -13.15 11.69 14.84
C GLY A 123 -13.45 11.35 13.39
N LYS A 124 -12.55 11.61 12.44
CA LYS A 124 -12.70 11.31 11.01
C LYS A 124 -11.63 10.36 10.52
N VAL A 125 -12.02 9.43 9.69
CA VAL A 125 -11.05 8.58 8.96
C VAL A 125 -10.27 9.46 8.00
N ARG A 126 -8.94 9.42 8.09
CA ARG A 126 -8.03 10.22 7.27
C ARG A 126 -7.05 9.32 6.53
N LEU A 127 -6.26 9.90 5.62
CA LEU A 127 -5.21 9.19 4.90
C LEU A 127 -4.23 8.52 5.87
N THR A 128 -4.02 7.22 5.71
CA THR A 128 -3.04 6.42 6.44
C THR A 128 -2.05 5.79 5.45
N PRO A 129 -0.99 6.53 5.07
CA PRO A 129 -0.03 6.06 4.09
C PRO A 129 0.90 5.00 4.67
N TRP A 130 1.42 4.15 3.79
CA TRP A 130 2.39 3.11 4.13
C TRP A 130 3.45 2.95 3.04
N HIS A 131 4.59 2.41 3.40
CA HIS A 131 5.71 2.14 2.49
C HIS A 131 6.49 0.92 2.96
N LYS A 132 7.31 0.36 2.09
CA LYS A 132 8.05 -0.88 2.40
C LYS A 132 9.08 -0.67 3.50
N ARG A 133 9.90 0.38 3.42
CA ARG A 133 10.90 0.77 4.43
C ARG A 133 11.33 2.23 4.25
N SER A 134 11.51 2.93 5.34
CA SER A 134 12.02 4.30 5.33
C SER A 134 13.55 4.34 5.20
N ALA A 135 14.10 5.54 5.10
CA ALA A 135 15.54 5.76 5.17
C ALA A 135 16.12 5.70 6.61
N GLY A 136 15.31 5.26 7.59
CA GLY A 136 15.63 5.20 9.02
C GLY A 136 14.83 6.18 9.87
N LYS A 137 14.06 7.06 9.23
CA LYS A 137 13.09 7.99 9.81
C LYS A 137 11.99 8.22 8.80
N THR A 138 10.72 8.23 9.23
CA THR A 138 9.62 8.57 8.34
C THR A 138 9.53 10.08 8.14
N ARG A 139 8.94 10.50 7.03
CA ARG A 139 8.68 11.92 6.74
C ARG A 139 7.46 12.42 7.48
N SER A 140 7.39 13.70 7.81
CA SER A 140 6.13 14.33 8.18
C SER A 140 5.25 14.51 6.94
N GLY A 141 3.93 14.40 7.12
CA GLY A 141 2.99 14.58 6.02
C GLY A 141 3.00 16.00 5.46
N GLU A 142 3.09 16.99 6.34
CA GLU A 142 3.18 18.40 5.97
C GLU A 142 4.35 18.68 5.01
N GLU A 143 5.57 18.21 5.34
CA GLU A 143 6.73 18.38 4.46
C GLU A 143 6.63 17.58 3.17
N ALA A 144 6.07 16.36 3.23
CA ALA A 144 6.01 15.46 2.09
C ALA A 144 4.95 15.84 1.06
N PHE A 145 3.81 16.38 1.52
CA PHE A 145 2.69 16.76 0.67
C PHE A 145 2.59 18.29 0.45
N HIS A 146 3.45 19.07 1.12
CA HIS A 146 3.43 20.54 1.08
C HIS A 146 2.06 21.12 1.47
N ASP A 147 1.40 20.50 2.46
CA ASP A 147 0.05 20.84 2.88
C ASP A 147 -0.14 20.61 4.39
N GLU A 148 -0.58 21.67 5.09
CA GLU A 148 -0.85 21.66 6.53
C GLU A 148 -1.98 20.69 6.93
N ALA A 149 -2.85 20.31 5.99
CA ALA A 149 -3.90 19.32 6.23
C ALA A 149 -3.35 17.94 6.66
N TYR A 150 -2.06 17.68 6.43
CA TYR A 150 -1.38 16.43 6.78
C TYR A 150 -0.46 16.53 8.00
N THR A 151 -0.58 17.58 8.82
CA THR A 151 0.22 17.77 10.04
C THR A 151 0.07 16.65 11.07
N TYR A 152 -1.03 15.89 11.02
CA TYR A 152 -1.27 14.72 11.87
C TYR A 152 -0.37 13.52 11.51
N LEU A 153 0.19 13.48 10.32
CA LEU A 153 1.18 12.48 9.90
C LEU A 153 2.57 12.91 10.39
N LYS A 154 2.84 12.61 11.66
CA LYS A 154 4.13 12.96 12.29
C LYS A 154 5.24 12.05 11.78
N SER A 155 6.44 12.60 11.76
CA SER A 155 7.66 11.83 11.52
C SER A 155 7.96 10.92 12.72
N ALA A 156 8.26 9.65 12.46
CA ALA A 156 8.61 8.65 13.47
C ALA A 156 10.04 8.12 13.24
N ASP A 157 10.74 7.81 14.33
CA ASP A 157 11.99 7.03 14.24
C ASP A 157 11.66 5.63 13.71
N SER A 158 12.37 5.23 12.69
CA SER A 158 12.28 3.90 12.07
C SER A 158 13.70 3.39 11.76
N SER A 159 14.61 3.57 12.71
CA SER A 159 16.02 3.18 12.61
C SER A 159 16.20 1.68 12.33
N GLU A 160 15.21 0.85 12.73
CA GLU A 160 15.15 -0.57 12.43
C GLU A 160 15.17 -0.84 10.92
N ASP A 161 14.64 0.05 10.08
CA ASP A 161 14.67 -0.07 8.62
C ASP A 161 16.09 -0.22 8.07
N LYS A 162 17.08 0.33 8.77
CA LYS A 162 18.50 0.22 8.40
C LYS A 162 19.07 -1.20 8.52
N LYS A 163 18.37 -2.09 9.23
CA LYS A 163 18.74 -3.51 9.35
C LYS A 163 18.33 -4.33 8.14
N SER A 164 17.48 -3.78 7.26
CA SER A 164 17.10 -4.46 6.03
C SER A 164 18.32 -4.67 5.13
N PRO A 165 18.53 -5.88 4.60
CA PRO A 165 19.62 -6.14 3.66
C PRO A 165 19.55 -5.28 2.41
N ASP A 166 18.32 -4.91 2.00
CA ASP A 166 18.05 -4.07 0.82
C ASP A 166 17.89 -2.58 1.18
N HIS A 167 18.33 -2.15 2.37
CA HIS A 167 18.16 -0.76 2.81
C HIS A 167 18.87 0.23 1.89
N ILE A 168 19.98 -0.15 1.31
CA ILE A 168 20.80 0.70 0.43
C ILE A 168 20.94 0.06 -0.93
N LYS A 169 20.66 0.86 -1.97
CA LYS A 169 20.86 0.50 -3.36
C LYS A 169 21.72 1.55 -4.06
N ILE A 170 22.69 1.12 -4.85
CA ILE A 170 23.48 2.01 -5.69
C ILE A 170 22.91 1.96 -7.10
N VAL A 171 22.60 3.14 -7.64
CA VAL A 171 22.15 3.31 -9.02
C VAL A 171 23.17 4.19 -9.76
N GLU A 172 23.61 3.72 -10.91
CA GLU A 172 24.58 4.41 -11.77
C GLU A 172 23.83 5.08 -12.93
N ILE A 173 24.09 6.35 -13.15
CA ILE A 173 23.52 7.12 -14.26
C ILE A 173 24.68 7.74 -15.04
N PRO A 174 24.93 7.34 -16.30
CA PRO A 174 25.87 8.02 -17.17
C PRO A 174 25.50 9.50 -17.33
N ALA A 175 26.47 10.40 -17.14
CA ALA A 175 26.21 11.84 -17.20
C ALA A 175 25.63 12.28 -18.55
N GLY A 176 26.01 11.61 -19.64
CA GLY A 176 25.48 11.86 -20.98
C GLY A 176 24.00 11.51 -21.18
N GLN A 177 23.36 10.82 -20.24
CA GLN A 177 21.91 10.57 -20.26
C GLN A 177 21.10 11.75 -19.70
N LEU A 178 21.77 12.70 -19.05
CA LEU A 178 21.15 13.88 -18.46
C LEU A 178 21.42 15.12 -19.33
N SER A 179 20.44 16.01 -19.42
CA SER A 179 20.54 17.26 -20.17
C SER A 179 21.43 18.33 -19.52
N GLY A 180 22.15 17.99 -18.44
CA GLY A 180 23.03 18.88 -17.72
C GLY A 180 23.52 18.30 -16.40
N GLU A 181 24.17 19.13 -15.58
CA GLU A 181 24.70 18.71 -14.30
C GLU A 181 23.57 18.45 -13.30
N LEU A 182 23.61 17.29 -12.64
CA LEU A 182 22.67 16.90 -11.58
C LEU A 182 23.13 17.46 -10.24
N LYS A 183 22.29 18.28 -9.58
CA LYS A 183 22.56 18.88 -8.26
C LYS A 183 21.35 18.79 -7.35
N ILE A 184 21.55 18.31 -6.11
CA ILE A 184 20.52 18.34 -5.07
C ILE A 184 20.47 19.74 -4.47
N LYS A 185 19.27 20.33 -4.38
CA LYS A 185 19.03 21.69 -3.88
C LYS A 185 18.48 21.68 -2.46
N LYS A 186 17.43 20.87 -2.21
CA LYS A 186 16.75 20.81 -0.91
C LYS A 186 16.42 19.39 -0.50
N ARG A 187 16.31 19.23 0.82
CA ARG A 187 15.83 18.00 1.47
C ARG A 187 14.85 18.36 2.57
N ASP A 188 13.94 17.43 2.85
CA ASP A 188 13.12 17.52 4.04
C ASP A 188 13.88 17.09 5.32
N SER A 189 13.23 17.18 6.47
CA SER A 189 13.78 16.83 7.79
C SER A 189 14.14 15.34 7.96
N ALA A 190 13.58 14.46 7.10
CA ALA A 190 13.88 13.03 7.04
C ALA A 190 14.97 12.68 6.01
N GLY A 191 15.50 13.70 5.30
CA GLY A 191 16.60 13.58 4.36
C GLY A 191 16.20 13.17 2.93
N TYR A 192 14.91 13.14 2.62
CA TYR A 192 14.42 12.94 1.26
C TYR A 192 14.68 14.20 0.42
N VAL A 193 15.10 14.01 -0.81
CA VAL A 193 15.31 15.11 -1.75
C VAL A 193 13.95 15.67 -2.13
N THR A 194 13.73 16.95 -1.87
CA THR A 194 12.52 17.66 -2.27
C THR A 194 12.72 18.45 -3.56
N GLU A 195 13.93 19.01 -3.76
CA GLU A 195 14.29 19.76 -4.96
C GLU A 195 15.68 19.37 -5.46
N LEU A 196 15.81 19.23 -6.76
CA LEU A 196 17.08 19.03 -7.47
C LEU A 196 17.08 19.77 -8.82
N THR A 197 18.24 19.94 -9.44
CA THR A 197 18.33 20.47 -10.80
C THR A 197 19.11 19.53 -11.71
N ILE A 198 18.71 19.51 -13.00
CA ILE A 198 19.50 18.97 -14.12
C ILE A 198 19.78 20.14 -15.07
N GLY A 199 21.03 20.61 -15.07
CA GLY A 199 21.36 21.88 -15.70
C GLY A 199 20.57 23.01 -15.04
N GLU A 200 19.75 23.73 -15.83
CA GLU A 200 18.89 24.83 -15.38
C GLU A 200 17.47 24.38 -14.97
N THR A 201 17.10 23.14 -15.28
CA THR A 201 15.74 22.61 -15.02
C THR A 201 15.61 22.19 -13.56
N LEU A 202 14.66 22.81 -12.83
CA LEU A 202 14.27 22.42 -11.48
C LEU A 202 13.26 21.25 -11.52
N LEU A 203 13.48 20.25 -10.68
CA LEU A 203 12.64 19.06 -10.58
C LEU A 203 12.37 18.74 -9.10
N GLU A 204 11.21 18.16 -8.83
CA GLU A 204 10.92 17.54 -7.53
C GLU A 204 11.65 16.21 -7.39
N GLY A 205 12.10 15.91 -6.16
CA GLY A 205 12.85 14.69 -5.86
C GLY A 205 12.06 13.41 -6.11
N GLU A 206 10.76 13.39 -5.78
CA GLU A 206 9.88 12.23 -6.02
C GLU A 206 9.68 11.99 -7.54
N SER A 207 9.44 13.07 -8.30
CA SER A 207 9.28 12.99 -9.76
C SER A 207 10.56 12.48 -10.43
N PHE A 208 11.72 12.96 -9.99
CA PHE A 208 13.01 12.46 -10.46
C PHE A 208 13.21 10.99 -10.09
N ALA A 209 12.94 10.61 -8.83
CA ALA A 209 13.09 9.23 -8.37
C ALA A 209 12.20 8.28 -9.18
N ALA A 210 10.93 8.64 -9.41
CA ALA A 210 10.01 7.86 -10.22
C ALA A 210 10.49 7.73 -11.68
N GLY A 211 10.91 8.84 -12.29
CA GLY A 211 11.40 8.86 -13.68
C GLY A 211 12.67 8.05 -13.89
N MET A 212 13.52 7.95 -12.87
CA MET A 212 14.78 7.18 -12.90
C MET A 212 14.64 5.75 -12.34
N GLY A 213 13.44 5.32 -11.94
CA GLY A 213 13.20 4.01 -11.35
C GLY A 213 13.90 3.78 -10.00
N LEU A 214 14.15 4.86 -9.24
CA LEU A 214 14.71 4.76 -7.89
C LEU A 214 13.64 4.28 -6.91
N GLU A 215 14.03 3.46 -5.95
CA GLU A 215 13.08 2.96 -4.94
C GLU A 215 12.62 4.04 -3.96
N SER A 216 13.33 5.14 -3.84
CA SER A 216 13.04 6.23 -2.91
C SER A 216 13.69 7.54 -3.36
N ALA A 217 13.09 8.67 -2.97
CA ALA A 217 13.70 9.99 -3.12
C ALA A 217 14.76 10.30 -2.03
N ASN A 218 15.03 9.38 -1.09
CA ASN A 218 16.14 9.52 -0.16
C ASN A 218 17.42 8.98 -0.77
N PHE A 219 18.14 9.81 -1.50
CA PHE A 219 19.42 9.44 -2.11
C PHE A 219 20.51 10.48 -1.87
N SER A 220 21.76 10.03 -1.84
CA SER A 220 22.95 10.89 -1.94
C SER A 220 23.61 10.70 -3.29
N LEU A 221 24.25 11.76 -3.76
CA LEU A 221 24.84 11.85 -5.09
C LEU A 221 26.35 11.94 -4.99
N LYS A 222 27.08 11.19 -5.80
CA LYS A 222 28.50 11.33 -6.05
C LYS A 222 28.76 11.20 -7.56
N LYS A 223 29.48 12.16 -8.15
CA LYS A 223 29.98 12.04 -9.53
C LYS A 223 31.42 11.54 -9.49
N LYS A 224 31.71 10.56 -10.30
CA LYS A 224 33.08 10.10 -10.57
C LYS A 224 33.18 9.82 -12.05
N ASP A 225 34.18 10.44 -12.67
CA ASP A 225 34.33 10.46 -14.12
C ASP A 225 33.03 10.98 -14.78
N ASP A 226 32.49 10.28 -15.75
CA ASP A 226 31.22 10.64 -16.40
C ASP A 226 30.02 9.82 -15.88
N ILE A 227 30.05 9.32 -14.62
CA ILE A 227 28.99 8.55 -13.99
C ILE A 227 28.56 9.23 -12.69
N TYR A 228 27.25 9.38 -12.52
CA TYR A 228 26.62 9.70 -11.24
C TYR A 228 26.28 8.41 -10.50
N TYR A 229 26.77 8.28 -9.26
CA TYR A 229 26.44 7.21 -8.34
C TYR A 229 25.41 7.74 -7.33
N LEU A 230 24.20 7.22 -7.38
CA LEU A 230 23.13 7.54 -6.45
C LEU A 230 23.04 6.43 -5.40
N ARG A 231 23.33 6.77 -4.16
CA ARG A 231 23.12 5.88 -3.03
C ARG A 231 21.73 6.10 -2.46
N VAL A 232 20.78 5.28 -2.91
CA VAL A 232 19.36 5.31 -2.54
C VAL A 232 19.15 4.55 -1.23
N ARG A 233 18.37 5.11 -0.31
CA ARG A 233 18.05 4.51 0.99
C ARG A 233 16.55 4.33 1.14
N GLY A 234 16.13 3.16 1.66
CA GLY A 234 14.72 2.84 1.84
C GLY A 234 14.01 2.46 0.54
N SER A 235 12.71 2.26 0.62
CA SER A 235 11.83 1.92 -0.51
C SER A 235 10.42 2.44 -0.26
N GLY A 236 9.94 3.34 -1.13
CA GLY A 236 8.68 4.06 -1.05
C GLY A 236 8.85 5.52 -0.62
N HIS A 237 7.72 6.21 -0.51
CA HIS A 237 7.64 7.66 -0.25
C HIS A 237 8.02 8.09 1.18
N GLY A 238 8.13 7.14 2.12
CA GLY A 238 8.62 7.38 3.48
C GLY A 238 7.63 8.00 4.47
N VAL A 239 6.36 8.23 4.11
CA VAL A 239 5.34 8.81 5.01
C VAL A 239 4.54 7.70 5.68
N GLY A 240 4.19 7.86 6.97
CA GLY A 240 3.35 6.94 7.73
C GLY A 240 4.02 5.60 8.05
N PHE A 241 3.32 4.50 7.87
CA PHE A 241 3.74 3.17 8.31
C PHE A 241 4.87 2.59 7.47
N SER A 242 5.99 2.23 8.11
CA SER A 242 7.03 1.38 7.51
C SER A 242 6.74 -0.09 7.78
N GLN A 243 6.49 -0.86 6.73
CA GLN A 243 6.22 -2.30 6.86
C GLN A 243 7.40 -3.06 7.48
N PHE A 244 8.62 -2.77 7.05
CA PHE A 244 9.81 -3.41 7.62
C PHE A 244 10.01 -3.01 9.08
N GLY A 245 9.94 -1.72 9.40
CA GLY A 245 10.09 -1.24 10.78
C GLY A 245 9.03 -1.80 11.72
N GLY A 246 7.76 -1.84 11.28
CA GLY A 246 6.69 -2.50 12.02
C GLY A 246 6.91 -4.00 12.21
N ASN A 247 7.49 -4.67 11.21
CA ASN A 247 7.81 -6.10 11.31
C ASN A 247 8.94 -6.38 12.32
N GLU A 248 9.94 -5.52 12.41
CA GLU A 248 10.97 -5.62 13.45
C GLU A 248 10.37 -5.38 14.86
N MET A 249 9.43 -4.43 14.99
CA MET A 249 8.67 -4.26 16.25
C MET A 249 7.88 -5.52 16.62
N ALA A 250 7.14 -6.10 15.67
CA ALA A 250 6.37 -7.32 15.87
C ALA A 250 7.28 -8.53 16.22
N LYS A 251 8.47 -8.63 15.63
CA LYS A 251 9.48 -9.64 16.03
C LYS A 251 9.93 -9.48 17.47
N ASN A 252 9.92 -8.25 18.00
CA ASN A 252 10.27 -7.92 19.37
C ASN A 252 9.06 -7.95 20.32
N GLY A 253 7.91 -8.44 19.86
CA GLY A 253 6.71 -8.67 20.68
C GLY A 253 5.69 -7.53 20.67
N SER A 254 5.87 -6.48 19.89
CA SER A 254 4.88 -5.39 19.79
C SER A 254 3.59 -5.86 19.11
N SER A 255 2.46 -5.42 19.65
CA SER A 255 1.14 -5.60 19.06
C SER A 255 0.91 -4.69 17.84
N ALA A 256 -0.14 -4.99 17.07
CA ALA A 256 -0.56 -4.14 15.96
C ALA A 256 -0.90 -2.71 16.42
N GLU A 257 -1.55 -2.57 17.57
CA GLU A 257 -1.91 -1.29 18.18
C GLU A 257 -0.65 -0.45 18.51
N GLU A 258 0.36 -1.07 19.16
CA GLU A 258 1.63 -0.39 19.46
C GLU A 258 2.39 0.04 18.19
N ILE A 259 2.34 -0.80 17.15
CA ILE A 259 2.92 -0.47 15.84
C ILE A 259 2.19 0.73 15.23
N LEU A 260 0.86 0.70 15.18
CA LEU A 260 0.04 1.80 14.67
C LEU A 260 0.27 3.09 15.46
N LYS A 261 0.31 3.02 16.79
CA LYS A 261 0.56 4.17 17.66
C LYS A 261 1.92 4.81 17.42
N LYS A 262 2.94 4.02 17.10
CA LYS A 262 4.27 4.54 16.75
C LYS A 262 4.26 5.36 15.46
N TYR A 263 3.60 4.85 14.41
CA TYR A 263 3.64 5.48 13.08
C TYR A 263 2.53 6.53 12.87
N PHE A 264 1.48 6.48 13.69
CA PHE A 264 0.35 7.40 13.65
C PHE A 264 0.03 7.92 15.07
N PRO A 265 0.97 8.63 15.72
CA PRO A 265 0.84 9.00 17.14
C PRO A 265 -0.33 9.94 17.43
N GLU A 266 -0.76 10.75 16.45
CA GLU A 266 -1.88 11.70 16.57
C GLU A 266 -3.24 11.05 16.21
N MET A 267 -3.24 9.81 15.71
CA MET A 267 -4.47 9.11 15.35
C MET A 267 -4.92 8.20 16.47
N GLU A 268 -6.23 7.99 16.54
CA GLU A 268 -6.90 7.09 17.47
C GLU A 268 -7.34 5.82 16.73
N LEU A 269 -7.06 4.66 17.33
CA LEU A 269 -7.64 3.39 16.90
C LEU A 269 -9.05 3.29 17.45
N LYS A 270 -10.05 3.17 16.58
CA LYS A 270 -11.46 2.96 16.95
C LYS A 270 -11.97 1.67 16.34
N ALA A 271 -12.86 0.98 17.05
CA ALA A 271 -13.71 -0.05 16.48
C ALA A 271 -15.03 0.63 16.09
N GLU A 272 -15.48 0.46 14.85
CA GLU A 272 -16.83 0.83 14.43
C GLU A 272 -17.74 -0.38 14.64
N ASP A 273 -18.90 -0.13 15.23
CA ASP A 273 -19.95 -1.15 15.50
C ASP A 273 -20.67 -1.57 14.20
#